data_7894a99d44914426472c15cdbc3cb0e4
#
_entry.id   7894a99d44914426472c15cdbc3cb0e4
#
_cell.length_a   1.000
_cell.length_b   1.000
_cell.length_c   1.000
_cell.angle_alpha   90.00
_cell.angle_beta   90.00
_cell.angle_gamma   90.00
#
_symmetry.space_group_name_H-M   'P 1'
#
loop_
_entity.id
_entity.type
_entity.pdbx_description
1 polymer ?
#
loop_
_entity_poly.entity_id
_entity_poly.type
_entity_poly.pdbx_seq_one_letter_code
_entity_poly.pdbx_strand_id
1 'polypeptide(L)'
;LRLAAVLLLAWATAGAHAQFGPPPAGTQVHEASALLPPAGARVAIIEFEDLECPDCARANPLLKEAAAKYKIPWIRHDFPLPFHIWSMDAAINARWFDSKSEALGNEYRDQVFANQSSITSIEALQAFTQKFALSHKIVLPFAVDPLGKLAGLVKADYALGQRIGVEHTPTIWVVTAGSKGAPFVEVVDRDQLDQMIERALADTAGAAK
;
A
#
# COMPACT_ATOMS: atom_id res chain seq x y z
N LEU A 1 -15.88 25.32 -72.06
CA LEU A 1 -16.47 25.28 -70.75
C LEU A 1 -15.84 24.10 -70.01
N ARG A 2 -14.85 24.38 -69.11
CA ARG A 2 -14.15 23.32 -68.28
C ARG A 2 -14.73 23.37 -66.88
N LEU A 3 -15.43 22.28 -66.46
CA LEU A 3 -15.85 22.06 -65.09
C LEU A 3 -14.68 21.50 -64.29
N ALA A 4 -14.25 22.22 -63.28
CA ALA A 4 -13.31 21.71 -62.25
C ALA A 4 -14.10 21.03 -61.14
N ALA A 5 -13.89 19.75 -60.96
CA ALA A 5 -14.45 19.01 -59.84
C ALA A 5 -13.55 19.21 -58.60
N VAL A 6 -14.09 19.80 -57.55
CA VAL A 6 -13.43 19.95 -56.25
C VAL A 6 -13.73 18.71 -55.43
N LEU A 7 -12.71 17.88 -55.20
CA LEU A 7 -12.75 16.74 -54.28
C LEU A 7 -12.52 17.24 -52.85
N LEU A 8 -13.59 17.25 -52.03
CA LEU A 8 -13.51 17.43 -50.59
C LEU A 8 -13.05 16.13 -49.90
N LEU A 9 -11.79 16.10 -49.48
CA LEU A 9 -11.31 15.04 -48.59
C LEU A 9 -11.85 15.30 -47.15
N ALA A 10 -12.81 14.50 -46.72
CA ALA A 10 -13.24 14.45 -45.34
C ALA A 10 -12.18 13.69 -44.52
N TRP A 11 -11.45 14.38 -43.65
CA TRP A 11 -10.58 13.78 -42.65
C TRP A 11 -11.47 13.25 -41.51
N ALA A 12 -11.63 11.94 -41.44
CA ALA A 12 -12.21 11.26 -40.31
C ALA A 12 -11.18 11.28 -39.19
N THR A 13 -11.38 12.13 -38.18
CA THR A 13 -10.64 12.07 -36.91
C THR A 13 -11.15 10.85 -36.13
N ALA A 14 -10.44 9.74 -36.24
CA ALA A 14 -10.65 8.63 -35.33
C ALA A 14 -10.22 9.08 -33.92
N GLY A 15 -11.20 9.42 -33.09
CA GLY A 15 -10.98 9.63 -31.66
C GLY A 15 -10.46 8.34 -31.06
N ALA A 16 -9.21 8.33 -30.60
CA ALA A 16 -8.68 7.25 -29.78
C ALA A 16 -9.45 7.27 -28.45
N HIS A 17 -10.51 6.46 -28.37
CA HIS A 17 -11.09 6.12 -27.08
C HIS A 17 -10.05 5.27 -26.34
N ALA A 18 -9.38 5.86 -25.33
CA ALA A 18 -8.66 5.09 -24.36
C ALA A 18 -9.67 4.10 -23.75
N GLN A 19 -9.56 2.83 -24.12
CA GLN A 19 -10.30 1.76 -23.46
C GLN A 19 -9.70 1.62 -22.06
N PHE A 20 -10.28 2.33 -21.12
CA PHE A 20 -10.10 1.97 -19.72
C PHE A 20 -10.65 0.55 -19.59
N GLY A 21 -9.78 -0.39 -19.19
CA GLY A 21 -10.24 -1.72 -18.81
C GLY A 21 -11.31 -1.61 -17.72
N PRO A 22 -12.13 -2.65 -17.50
CA PRO A 22 -13.05 -2.66 -16.39
C PRO A 22 -12.26 -2.35 -15.11
N PRO A 23 -12.87 -1.60 -14.16
CA PRO A 23 -12.21 -1.34 -12.89
C PRO A 23 -11.77 -2.68 -12.29
N PRO A 24 -10.60 -2.74 -11.64
CA PRO A 24 -10.12 -3.96 -11.02
C PRO A 24 -11.21 -4.53 -10.11
N ALA A 25 -11.50 -5.82 -10.24
CA ALA A 25 -12.40 -6.49 -9.34
C ALA A 25 -11.79 -6.44 -7.94
N GLY A 26 -12.60 -6.14 -6.92
CA GLY A 26 -12.14 -6.17 -5.54
C GLY A 26 -11.66 -7.57 -5.15
N THR A 27 -10.82 -7.65 -4.14
CA THR A 27 -10.27 -8.89 -3.60
C THR A 27 -11.39 -9.82 -3.13
N GLN A 28 -11.36 -11.08 -3.57
CA GLN A 28 -12.23 -12.11 -2.99
C GLN A 28 -11.69 -12.51 -1.61
N VAL A 29 -12.29 -11.95 -0.55
CA VAL A 29 -11.87 -12.22 0.82
C VAL A 29 -12.28 -13.64 1.23
N HIS A 30 -11.30 -14.51 1.49
CA HIS A 30 -11.52 -15.89 1.94
C HIS A 30 -11.54 -16.00 3.46
N GLU A 31 -10.71 -15.22 4.16
CA GLU A 31 -10.61 -15.18 5.61
C GLU A 31 -10.64 -13.73 6.11
N ALA A 32 -11.78 -13.33 6.69
CA ALA A 32 -11.98 -11.96 7.17
C ALA A 32 -11.59 -11.75 8.63
N SER A 33 -11.18 -12.78 9.36
CA SER A 33 -10.91 -12.70 10.80
C SER A 33 -9.80 -11.73 11.18
N ALA A 34 -8.86 -11.48 10.25
CA ALA A 34 -7.78 -10.52 10.42
C ALA A 34 -8.12 -9.08 9.97
N LEU A 35 -9.26 -8.89 9.28
CA LEU A 35 -9.71 -7.57 8.82
C LEU A 35 -10.49 -6.86 9.93
N LEU A 36 -9.82 -6.61 11.05
CA LEU A 36 -10.35 -5.93 12.22
C LEU A 36 -9.41 -4.82 12.67
N PRO A 37 -9.93 -3.71 13.18
CA PRO A 37 -9.10 -2.68 13.80
C PRO A 37 -8.43 -3.21 15.08
N PRO A 38 -7.28 -2.66 15.47
CA PRO A 38 -6.62 -3.04 16.71
C PRO A 38 -7.50 -2.69 17.92
N ALA A 39 -7.23 -3.35 19.04
CA ALA A 39 -7.97 -3.16 20.30
C ALA A 39 -8.03 -1.68 20.69
N GLY A 40 -9.23 -1.19 20.97
CA GLY A 40 -9.48 0.22 21.31
C GLY A 40 -9.75 1.16 20.13
N ALA A 41 -9.47 0.74 18.89
CA ALA A 41 -9.84 1.49 17.71
C ALA A 41 -11.19 1.03 17.14
N ARG A 42 -12.01 1.99 16.72
CA ARG A 42 -13.31 1.70 16.08
C ARG A 42 -13.18 1.50 14.56
N VAL A 43 -12.24 2.19 13.97
CA VAL A 43 -11.94 2.18 12.53
C VAL A 43 -10.43 2.14 12.37
N ALA A 44 -9.93 1.43 11.37
CA ALA A 44 -8.53 1.44 10.97
C ALA A 44 -8.40 1.28 9.46
N ILE A 45 -7.23 1.64 8.94
CA ILE A 45 -6.79 1.26 7.59
C ILE A 45 -5.90 0.03 7.74
N ILE A 46 -6.13 -1.00 6.94
CA ILE A 46 -5.22 -2.15 6.77
C ILE A 46 -4.72 -2.12 5.34
N GLU A 47 -3.41 -2.20 5.18
CA GLU A 47 -2.75 -2.25 3.88
C GLU A 47 -1.81 -3.45 3.80
N PHE A 48 -1.85 -4.16 2.68
CA PHE A 48 -0.81 -5.08 2.25
C PHE A 48 0.02 -4.39 1.18
N GLU A 49 1.29 -4.12 1.52
CA GLU A 49 2.18 -3.28 0.73
C GLU A 49 3.43 -4.03 0.28
N ASP A 50 3.99 -3.56 -0.82
CA ASP A 50 5.29 -3.98 -1.32
C ASP A 50 6.15 -2.73 -1.55
N LEU A 51 7.30 -2.67 -0.88
CA LEU A 51 8.17 -1.49 -0.93
C LEU A 51 8.81 -1.23 -2.31
N GLU A 52 8.77 -2.21 -3.22
CA GLU A 52 9.21 -2.06 -4.61
C GLU A 52 8.04 -1.75 -5.57
N CYS A 53 6.79 -1.84 -5.11
CA CYS A 53 5.61 -1.58 -5.94
C CYS A 53 5.39 -0.08 -6.17
N PRO A 54 5.39 0.41 -7.44
CA PRO A 54 5.17 1.83 -7.72
C PRO A 54 3.78 2.34 -7.34
N ASP A 55 2.78 1.45 -7.32
CA ASP A 55 1.42 1.81 -6.92
C ASP A 55 1.29 1.98 -5.40
N CYS A 56 2.02 1.18 -4.61
CA CYS A 56 2.17 1.40 -3.18
C CYS A 56 2.83 2.76 -2.89
N ALA A 57 3.87 3.13 -3.65
CA ALA A 57 4.51 4.44 -3.51
C ALA A 57 3.52 5.60 -3.78
N ARG A 58 2.58 5.43 -4.71
CA ARG A 58 1.52 6.42 -4.96
C ARG A 58 0.45 6.43 -3.86
N ALA A 59 0.14 5.28 -3.27
CA ALA A 59 -0.86 5.16 -2.20
C ALA A 59 -0.35 5.72 -0.85
N ASN A 60 0.93 5.54 -0.55
CA ASN A 60 1.54 5.86 0.74
C ASN A 60 1.23 7.28 1.27
N PRO A 61 1.42 8.39 0.51
CA PRO A 61 1.10 9.71 1.02
C PRO A 61 -0.39 9.90 1.31
N LEU A 62 -1.28 9.30 0.52
CA LEU A 62 -2.73 9.40 0.70
C LEU A 62 -3.16 8.69 2.00
N LEU A 63 -2.66 7.48 2.23
CA LEU A 63 -2.97 6.69 3.43
C LEU A 63 -2.42 7.36 4.68
N LYS A 64 -1.19 7.90 4.60
CA LYS A 64 -0.57 8.65 5.70
C LYS A 64 -1.38 9.89 6.08
N GLU A 65 -1.81 10.67 5.09
CA GLU A 65 -2.64 11.85 5.29
C GLU A 65 -4.00 11.49 5.89
N ALA A 66 -4.67 10.47 5.35
CA ALA A 66 -5.96 10.01 5.84
C ALA A 66 -5.87 9.50 7.28
N ALA A 67 -4.88 8.66 7.61
CA ALA A 67 -4.68 8.16 8.96
C ALA A 67 -4.46 9.29 9.97
N ALA A 68 -3.66 10.31 9.61
CA ALA A 68 -3.41 11.48 10.45
C ALA A 68 -4.66 12.38 10.59
N LYS A 69 -5.36 12.66 9.49
CA LYS A 69 -6.58 13.48 9.44
C LYS A 69 -7.68 12.93 10.34
N TYR A 70 -7.94 11.65 10.23
CA TYR A 70 -9.02 10.98 10.98
C TYR A 70 -8.57 10.42 12.32
N LYS A 71 -7.26 10.48 12.64
CA LYS A 71 -6.66 9.94 13.86
C LYS A 71 -7.00 8.45 14.07
N ILE A 72 -6.91 7.68 13.01
CA ILE A 72 -7.16 6.23 13.00
C ILE A 72 -5.85 5.47 12.79
N PRO A 73 -5.72 4.25 13.32
CA PRO A 73 -4.57 3.39 13.02
C PRO A 73 -4.46 3.09 11.53
N TRP A 74 -3.22 3.04 11.05
CA TRP A 74 -2.86 2.50 9.74
C TRP A 74 -1.91 1.33 9.96
N ILE A 75 -2.40 0.13 9.66
CA ILE A 75 -1.70 -1.14 9.86
C ILE A 75 -1.11 -1.54 8.52
N ARG A 76 0.20 -1.73 8.49
CA ARG A 76 0.98 -2.05 7.30
C ARG A 76 1.47 -3.49 7.40
N HIS A 77 1.05 -4.34 6.47
CA HIS A 77 1.50 -5.69 6.31
C HIS A 77 2.43 -5.81 5.12
N ASP A 78 3.58 -6.44 5.31
CA ASP A 78 4.54 -6.69 4.24
C ASP A 78 4.01 -7.77 3.29
N PHE A 79 3.91 -7.45 2.00
CA PHE A 79 3.49 -8.38 0.96
C PHE A 79 4.41 -8.31 -0.26
N PRO A 80 5.71 -8.68 -0.11
CA PRO A 80 6.69 -8.61 -1.19
C PRO A 80 6.32 -9.54 -2.32
N LEU A 81 6.10 -8.99 -3.53
CA LEU A 81 5.73 -9.77 -4.71
C LEU A 81 6.94 -10.52 -5.26
N PRO A 82 6.78 -11.78 -5.70
CA PRO A 82 7.91 -12.64 -6.07
C PRO A 82 8.74 -12.14 -7.26
N PHE A 83 8.19 -11.25 -8.10
CA PHE A 83 8.88 -10.69 -9.26
C PHE A 83 9.60 -9.36 -8.95
N HIS A 84 9.44 -8.82 -7.75
CA HIS A 84 10.17 -7.67 -7.27
C HIS A 84 11.50 -8.11 -6.63
N ILE A 85 12.61 -7.55 -7.12
CA ILE A 85 13.95 -8.12 -6.86
C ILE A 85 14.52 -7.74 -5.50
N TRP A 86 14.11 -6.58 -4.92
CA TRP A 86 14.63 -6.11 -3.63
C TRP A 86 13.54 -5.88 -2.58
N SER A 87 12.30 -6.16 -2.91
CA SER A 87 11.14 -5.94 -2.04
C SER A 87 11.25 -6.68 -0.70
N MET A 88 11.64 -7.96 -0.73
CA MET A 88 11.83 -8.76 0.49
C MET A 88 12.92 -8.18 1.40
N ASP A 89 14.04 -7.74 0.84
CA ASP A 89 15.13 -7.15 1.61
C ASP A 89 14.73 -5.78 2.18
N ALA A 90 13.97 -4.98 1.43
CA ALA A 90 13.44 -3.72 1.91
C ALA A 90 12.47 -3.92 3.09
N ALA A 91 11.58 -4.90 3.01
CA ALA A 91 10.67 -5.26 4.10
C ALA A 91 11.43 -5.73 5.36
N ILE A 92 12.46 -6.58 5.21
CA ILE A 92 13.32 -7.00 6.32
C ILE A 92 14.02 -5.80 6.95
N ASN A 93 14.57 -4.88 6.16
CA ASN A 93 15.19 -3.66 6.66
C ASN A 93 14.18 -2.77 7.41
N ALA A 94 12.96 -2.61 6.88
CA ALA A 94 11.90 -1.88 7.56
C ALA A 94 11.57 -2.49 8.93
N ARG A 95 11.43 -3.83 9.00
CA ARG A 95 11.23 -4.55 10.28
C ARG A 95 12.39 -4.38 11.25
N TRP A 96 13.61 -4.26 10.74
CA TRP A 96 14.75 -3.96 11.61
C TRP A 96 14.66 -2.56 12.22
N PHE A 97 14.24 -1.55 11.45
CA PHE A 97 14.00 -0.21 11.98
C PHE A 97 12.78 -0.18 12.91
N ASP A 98 11.72 -0.95 12.63
CA ASP A 98 10.59 -1.15 13.58
C ASP A 98 11.08 -1.63 14.95
N SER A 99 12.10 -2.50 14.99
CA SER A 99 12.69 -2.98 16.23
C SER A 99 13.36 -1.90 17.07
N LYS A 100 13.66 -0.73 16.49
CA LYS A 100 14.15 0.45 17.21
C LYS A 100 12.99 1.33 17.68
N SER A 101 12.07 1.63 16.76
CA SER A 101 10.77 2.23 17.02
C SER A 101 9.88 2.08 15.80
N GLU A 102 8.58 1.94 16.00
CA GLU A 102 7.59 1.91 14.92
C GLU A 102 7.66 3.18 14.04
N ALA A 103 7.86 4.33 14.65
CA ALA A 103 8.01 5.61 13.94
C ALA A 103 9.19 5.58 12.96
N LEU A 104 10.32 5.00 13.37
CA LEU A 104 11.52 4.91 12.52
C LEU A 104 11.31 3.91 11.37
N GLY A 105 10.67 2.79 11.63
CA GLY A 105 10.33 1.82 10.59
C GLY A 105 9.34 2.40 9.57
N ASN A 106 8.34 3.14 10.02
CA ASN A 106 7.41 3.84 9.14
C ASN A 106 8.11 4.94 8.33
N GLU A 107 9.03 5.71 8.94
CA GLU A 107 9.84 6.69 8.23
C GLU A 107 10.73 6.03 7.17
N TYR A 108 11.34 4.88 7.48
CA TYR A 108 12.12 4.14 6.50
C TYR A 108 11.27 3.72 5.29
N ARG A 109 10.07 3.16 5.50
CA ARG A 109 9.13 2.81 4.42
C ARG A 109 8.76 4.01 3.57
N ASP A 110 8.42 5.13 4.21
CA ASP A 110 8.09 6.39 3.51
C ASP A 110 9.26 6.88 2.65
N GLN A 111 10.50 6.80 3.17
CA GLN A 111 11.69 7.19 2.43
C GLN A 111 12.05 6.24 1.30
N VAL A 112 11.82 4.93 1.45
CA VAL A 112 11.96 3.95 0.36
C VAL A 112 10.99 4.30 -0.77
N PHE A 113 9.72 4.52 -0.47
CA PHE A 113 8.72 4.91 -1.46
C PHE A 113 9.06 6.23 -2.16
N ALA A 114 9.49 7.24 -1.42
CA ALA A 114 9.86 8.54 -1.97
C ALA A 114 11.10 8.48 -2.89
N ASN A 115 11.97 7.47 -2.73
CA ASN A 115 13.21 7.30 -3.48
C ASN A 115 13.21 6.06 -4.39
N GLN A 116 12.08 5.41 -4.57
CA GLN A 116 11.95 4.11 -5.25
C GLN A 116 12.57 4.12 -6.66
N SER A 117 12.42 5.22 -7.40
CA SER A 117 12.99 5.37 -8.75
C SER A 117 14.53 5.33 -8.79
N SER A 118 15.20 5.60 -7.67
CA SER A 118 16.66 5.54 -7.54
C SER A 118 17.17 4.20 -6.98
N ILE A 119 16.26 3.35 -6.46
CA ILE A 119 16.58 2.03 -5.91
C ILE A 119 16.34 0.99 -7.00
N THR A 120 17.34 0.77 -7.84
CA THR A 120 17.22 -0.08 -9.04
C THR A 120 17.82 -1.48 -8.88
N SER A 121 18.40 -1.79 -7.71
CA SER A 121 19.03 -3.08 -7.42
C SER A 121 19.12 -3.32 -5.90
N ILE A 122 19.49 -4.53 -5.52
CA ILE A 122 19.77 -4.88 -4.11
C ILE A 122 20.93 -4.02 -3.57
N GLU A 123 21.96 -3.77 -4.34
CA GLU A 123 23.10 -2.94 -3.94
C GLU A 123 22.68 -1.46 -3.75
N ALA A 124 21.79 -0.96 -4.62
CA ALA A 124 21.22 0.38 -4.47
C ALA A 124 20.36 0.49 -3.19
N LEU A 125 19.57 -0.54 -2.88
CA LEU A 125 18.83 -0.62 -1.63
C LEU A 125 19.77 -0.63 -0.41
N GLN A 126 20.85 -1.40 -0.44
CA GLN A 126 21.83 -1.46 0.64
C GLN A 126 22.48 -0.09 0.88
N ALA A 127 22.90 0.59 -0.19
CA ALA A 127 23.46 1.94 -0.10
C ALA A 127 22.45 2.95 0.45
N PHE A 128 21.19 2.88 0.00
CA PHE A 128 20.09 3.69 0.52
C PHE A 128 19.88 3.44 2.02
N THR A 129 19.76 2.18 2.43
CA THR A 129 19.53 1.78 3.83
C THR A 129 20.68 2.25 4.72
N GLN A 130 21.93 2.13 4.27
CA GLN A 130 23.09 2.63 4.99
C GLN A 130 23.04 4.15 5.17
N LYS A 131 22.69 4.89 4.11
CA LYS A 131 22.54 6.35 4.17
C LYS A 131 21.43 6.77 5.13
N PHE A 132 20.28 6.10 5.10
CA PHE A 132 19.18 6.33 6.02
C PHE A 132 19.61 6.09 7.47
N ALA A 133 20.25 4.97 7.77
CA ALA A 133 20.73 4.68 9.12
C ALA A 133 21.71 5.75 9.63
N LEU A 134 22.67 6.16 8.79
CA LEU A 134 23.66 7.20 9.15
C LEU A 134 23.01 8.56 9.42
N SER A 135 21.97 8.94 8.68
CA SER A 135 21.23 10.19 8.92
C SER A 135 20.55 10.21 10.31
N HIS A 136 20.22 9.04 10.82
CA HIS A 136 19.67 8.84 12.17
C HIS A 136 20.73 8.50 13.23
N LYS A 137 22.04 8.57 12.89
CA LYS A 137 23.15 8.23 13.76
C LYS A 137 23.09 6.76 14.25
N ILE A 138 22.58 5.89 13.41
CA ILE A 138 22.44 4.46 13.66
C ILE A 138 23.51 3.71 12.86
N VAL A 139 24.18 2.77 13.51
CA VAL A 139 25.10 1.86 12.85
C VAL A 139 24.37 0.57 12.51
N LEU A 140 24.32 0.23 11.21
CA LEU A 140 23.77 -1.05 10.78
C LEU A 140 24.73 -2.20 11.17
N PRO A 141 24.20 -3.34 11.61
CA PRO A 141 25.02 -4.54 11.80
C PRO A 141 25.48 -5.08 10.43
N PHE A 142 26.52 -5.91 10.45
CA PHE A 142 27.00 -6.59 9.23
C PHE A 142 25.89 -7.40 8.54
N ALA A 143 25.02 -8.07 9.32
CA ALA A 143 23.82 -8.72 8.84
C ALA A 143 22.62 -8.19 9.65
N VAL A 144 21.59 -7.69 8.97
CA VAL A 144 20.39 -7.10 9.59
C VAL A 144 19.55 -8.18 10.26
N ASP A 145 19.47 -9.37 9.66
CA ASP A 145 18.65 -10.49 10.15
C ASP A 145 19.42 -11.83 10.12
N PRO A 146 20.48 -12.01 10.94
CA PRO A 146 21.34 -13.19 10.85
C PRO A 146 20.65 -14.50 11.25
N LEU A 147 19.50 -14.42 11.93
CA LEU A 147 18.74 -15.59 12.39
C LEU A 147 17.43 -15.79 11.61
N GLY A 148 17.14 -14.96 10.60
CA GLY A 148 15.92 -15.04 9.80
C GLY A 148 14.63 -14.71 10.56
N LYS A 149 14.72 -14.04 11.72
CA LYS A 149 13.54 -13.69 12.54
C LYS A 149 12.68 -12.62 11.87
N LEU A 150 13.31 -11.59 11.32
CA LEU A 150 12.61 -10.51 10.63
C LEU A 150 12.02 -11.00 9.32
N ALA A 151 12.77 -11.81 8.57
CA ALA A 151 12.26 -12.51 7.40
C ALA A 151 11.05 -13.40 7.75
N GLY A 152 11.05 -14.01 8.94
CA GLY A 152 9.90 -14.75 9.46
C GLY A 152 8.66 -13.89 9.65
N LEU A 153 8.80 -12.66 10.14
CA LEU A 153 7.69 -11.70 10.28
C LEU A 153 7.11 -11.30 8.91
N VAL A 154 7.98 -10.96 7.96
CA VAL A 154 7.55 -10.65 6.58
C VAL A 154 6.80 -11.82 5.94
N LYS A 155 7.34 -13.04 6.10
CA LYS A 155 6.66 -14.26 5.60
C LYS A 155 5.33 -14.53 6.29
N ALA A 156 5.20 -14.19 7.57
CA ALA A 156 3.94 -14.33 8.30
C ALA A 156 2.88 -13.37 7.76
N ASP A 157 3.24 -12.12 7.48
CA ASP A 157 2.34 -11.15 6.84
C ASP A 157 1.96 -11.58 5.42
N TYR A 158 2.94 -12.03 4.63
CA TYR A 158 2.68 -12.56 3.29
C TYR A 158 1.69 -13.75 3.33
N ALA A 159 1.92 -14.71 4.24
CA ALA A 159 1.03 -15.85 4.42
C ALA A 159 -0.37 -15.43 4.91
N LEU A 160 -0.46 -14.38 5.76
CA LEU A 160 -1.73 -13.79 6.16
C LEU A 160 -2.47 -13.23 4.94
N GLY A 161 -1.80 -12.41 4.13
CA GLY A 161 -2.39 -11.86 2.91
C GLY A 161 -2.90 -12.95 1.97
N GLN A 162 -2.12 -14.02 1.75
CA GLN A 162 -2.56 -15.15 0.94
C GLN A 162 -3.82 -15.83 1.50
N ARG A 163 -3.93 -16.03 2.82
CA ARG A 163 -5.14 -16.60 3.42
C ARG A 163 -6.35 -15.68 3.28
N ILE A 164 -6.15 -14.37 3.35
CA ILE A 164 -7.22 -13.38 3.10
C ILE A 164 -7.66 -13.39 1.65
N GLY A 165 -6.76 -13.67 0.70
CA GLY A 165 -7.01 -13.62 -0.74
C GLY A 165 -6.34 -12.44 -1.42
N VAL A 166 -5.30 -11.84 -0.82
CA VAL A 166 -4.51 -10.77 -1.44
C VAL A 166 -3.74 -11.32 -2.65
N GLU A 167 -3.91 -10.71 -3.81
CA GLU A 167 -3.28 -11.10 -5.06
C GLU A 167 -2.41 -9.99 -5.68
N HIS A 168 -2.55 -8.74 -5.20
CA HIS A 168 -1.84 -7.57 -5.71
C HIS A 168 -1.53 -6.58 -4.60
N THR A 169 -0.66 -5.62 -4.88
CA THR A 169 -0.31 -4.51 -3.97
C THR A 169 -0.45 -3.17 -4.68
N PRO A 170 -0.88 -2.12 -3.95
CA PRO A 170 -1.42 -2.21 -2.60
C PRO A 170 -2.81 -2.85 -2.59
N THR A 171 -3.12 -3.67 -1.59
CA THR A 171 -4.49 -4.02 -1.25
C THR A 171 -4.83 -3.33 0.07
N ILE A 172 -5.89 -2.52 0.07
CA ILE A 172 -6.21 -1.59 1.15
C ILE A 172 -7.65 -1.81 1.60
N TRP A 173 -7.89 -1.91 2.91
CA TRP A 173 -9.22 -1.95 3.50
C TRP A 173 -9.40 -0.87 4.56
N VAL A 174 -10.61 -0.28 4.60
CA VAL A 174 -11.13 0.41 5.78
C VAL A 174 -11.92 -0.61 6.58
N VAL A 175 -11.50 -0.86 7.82
CA VAL A 175 -12.06 -1.90 8.70
C VAL A 175 -12.71 -1.28 9.93
N THR A 176 -13.76 -1.95 10.47
CA THR A 176 -14.55 -1.44 11.59
C THR A 176 -14.72 -2.48 12.70
N ALA A 177 -14.76 -2.04 13.95
CA ALA A 177 -15.08 -2.88 15.10
C ALA A 177 -16.59 -2.82 15.40
N GLY A 178 -17.33 -3.87 15.04
CA GLY A 178 -18.73 -3.99 15.42
C GLY A 178 -19.67 -2.95 14.80
N SER A 179 -19.49 -2.61 13.53
CA SER A 179 -20.37 -1.70 12.80
C SER A 179 -21.72 -2.31 12.47
N LYS A 180 -22.75 -1.45 12.29
CA LYS A 180 -24.05 -1.86 11.72
C LYS A 180 -23.94 -2.09 10.19
N GLY A 181 -22.86 -1.64 9.56
CA GLY A 181 -22.55 -1.80 8.14
C GLY A 181 -21.61 -2.99 7.88
N ALA A 182 -20.92 -2.96 6.73
CA ALA A 182 -19.90 -3.93 6.41
C ALA A 182 -18.72 -3.83 7.39
N PRO A 183 -18.19 -4.95 7.90
CA PRO A 183 -17.07 -4.93 8.83
C PRO A 183 -15.77 -4.44 8.18
N PHE A 184 -15.67 -4.52 6.87
CA PHE A 184 -14.55 -4.01 6.06
C PHE A 184 -15.05 -3.63 4.67
N VAL A 185 -14.37 -2.65 4.07
CA VAL A 185 -14.59 -2.21 2.68
C VAL A 185 -13.24 -2.03 2.02
N GLU A 186 -13.04 -2.67 0.86
CA GLU A 186 -11.81 -2.50 0.08
C GLU A 186 -11.80 -1.16 -0.64
N VAL A 187 -10.65 -0.49 -0.59
CA VAL A 187 -10.42 0.79 -1.25
C VAL A 187 -9.87 0.52 -2.66
N VAL A 188 -10.77 0.23 -3.60
CA VAL A 188 -10.42 0.03 -5.02
C VAL A 188 -10.16 1.39 -5.69
N ASP A 189 -10.99 2.38 -5.39
CA ASP A 189 -10.84 3.75 -5.84
C ASP A 189 -10.34 4.62 -4.67
N ARG A 190 -9.09 5.05 -4.73
CA ARG A 190 -8.45 5.83 -3.66
C ARG A 190 -9.02 7.24 -3.51
N ASP A 191 -9.66 7.78 -4.54
CA ASP A 191 -10.35 9.09 -4.44
C ASP A 191 -11.56 9.01 -3.48
N GLN A 192 -12.06 7.81 -3.18
CA GLN A 192 -13.15 7.58 -2.24
C GLN A 192 -12.68 7.25 -0.81
N LEU A 193 -11.37 7.20 -0.54
CA LEU A 193 -10.82 6.80 0.75
C LEU A 193 -11.40 7.61 1.91
N ASP A 194 -11.41 8.92 1.79
CA ASP A 194 -11.96 9.82 2.82
C ASP A 194 -13.44 9.54 3.11
N GLN A 195 -14.23 9.40 2.06
CA GLN A 195 -15.66 9.10 2.18
C GLN A 195 -15.90 7.73 2.85
N MET A 196 -15.10 6.72 2.52
CA MET A 196 -15.19 5.40 3.14
C MET A 196 -14.86 5.46 4.64
N ILE A 197 -13.82 6.21 5.02
CA ILE A 197 -13.45 6.40 6.42
C ILE A 197 -14.54 7.16 7.18
N GLU A 198 -15.08 8.25 6.62
CA GLU A 198 -16.14 9.04 7.24
C GLU A 198 -17.40 8.20 7.48
N ARG A 199 -17.78 7.37 6.50
CA ARG A 199 -18.88 6.43 6.65
C ARG A 199 -18.64 5.40 7.74
N ALA A 200 -17.45 4.78 7.76
CA ALA A 200 -17.04 3.82 8.79
C ALA A 200 -17.09 4.43 10.21
N LEU A 201 -16.61 5.66 10.35
CA LEU A 201 -16.67 6.41 11.61
C LEU A 201 -18.12 6.71 12.05
N ALA A 202 -19.00 7.07 11.11
CA ALA A 202 -20.42 7.31 11.40
C ALA A 202 -21.14 6.01 11.80
N ASP A 203 -20.89 4.91 11.08
CA ASP A 203 -21.50 3.60 11.34
C ASP A 203 -21.08 3.02 12.72
N THR A 204 -19.92 3.40 13.22
CA THR A 204 -19.40 2.97 14.53
C THR A 204 -19.67 3.95 15.66
N ALA A 205 -20.24 5.14 15.41
CA ALA A 205 -20.45 6.18 16.41
C ALA A 205 -21.43 5.78 17.54
N GLY A 206 -22.29 4.75 17.33
CA GLY A 206 -23.22 4.24 18.31
C GLY A 206 -22.80 2.94 19.01
N ALA A 207 -21.65 2.35 18.68
CA ALA A 207 -21.21 1.05 19.18
C ALA A 207 -20.36 1.13 20.48
N ALA A 208 -20.06 2.32 20.97
CA ALA A 208 -19.33 2.53 22.22
C ALA A 208 -20.33 2.64 23.39
N LYS A 209 -20.77 1.50 23.92
CA LYS A 209 -21.33 1.38 25.28
C LYS A 209 -20.86 0.10 25.91
#